data_8dc855b2fd6540b041df2fcfc9003128
#
_entry.id   8dc855b2fd6540b041df2fcfc9003128
#
_cell.length_a   1.000
_cell.length_b   1.000
_cell.length_c   1.000
_cell.angle_alpha   90.00
_cell.angle_beta   90.00
_cell.angle_gamma   90.00
#
_symmetry.space_group_name_H-M   'P 1'
#
loop_
_entity.id
_entity.type
_entity.pdbx_description
1 polymer ?
#
loop_
_entity_poly.entity_id
_entity_poly.type
_entity_poly.pdbx_seq_one_letter_code
_entity_poly.pdbx_strand_id
1 'polypeptide(L)'
;MTETTPRLLLIRHGRSSHVHRDGWIDAAGITPAEVPPPEVVADVARTGAVVASDMPRAIGSARMLAPDRDVVVTPLMRETKPPVPHWLPLQMPPDGWRLVMGALWGLRILSGTEAPTDEMARAATAADWLTRLASEHGSVAVVTHGAFRRLVSRRLIDMGWRAEPRRRGYDHWSVWAFVATPSTSGPIPPPR
;
A
#
# COMPACT_ATOMS: atom_id res chain seq x y z
N MET A 1 -3.59 -6.81 31.24
CA MET A 1 -3.82 -6.23 29.88
C MET A 1 -2.83 -6.91 28.96
N THR A 2 -3.29 -7.80 28.08
CA THR A 2 -2.45 -8.44 27.06
C THR A 2 -2.06 -7.37 26.04
N GLU A 3 -0.78 -7.02 26.03
CA GLU A 3 -0.20 -6.07 25.08
C GLU A 3 -0.34 -6.65 23.67
N THR A 4 -1.30 -6.17 22.90
CA THR A 4 -1.56 -6.67 21.54
C THR A 4 -0.44 -6.13 20.64
N THR A 5 0.36 -7.02 20.06
CA THR A 5 1.44 -6.64 19.15
C THR A 5 0.88 -5.84 17.97
N PRO A 6 1.35 -4.61 17.69
CA PRO A 6 0.88 -3.78 16.60
C PRO A 6 0.98 -4.47 15.25
N ARG A 7 -0.07 -4.32 14.41
CA ARG A 7 -0.18 -4.99 13.11
C ARG A 7 -0.61 -4.04 12.00
N LEU A 8 -0.04 -4.20 10.81
CA LEU A 8 -0.37 -3.45 9.61
C LEU A 8 -0.77 -4.38 8.48
N LEU A 9 -1.87 -4.07 7.79
CA LEU A 9 -2.33 -4.75 6.59
C LEU A 9 -2.24 -3.78 5.41
N LEU A 10 -1.27 -3.94 4.52
CA LEU A 10 -1.16 -3.16 3.30
C LEU A 10 -1.94 -3.86 2.18
N ILE A 11 -3.08 -3.29 1.79
CA ILE A 11 -4.04 -3.86 0.84
C ILE A 11 -3.94 -3.11 -0.48
N ARG A 12 -3.81 -3.82 -1.60
CA ARG A 12 -3.97 -3.21 -2.91
C ARG A 12 -5.45 -3.02 -3.20
N HIS A 13 -5.82 -1.82 -3.66
CA HIS A 13 -7.20 -1.52 -4.07
C HIS A 13 -7.75 -2.56 -5.07
N GLY A 14 -9.08 -2.68 -5.15
CA GLY A 14 -9.80 -3.50 -6.12
C GLY A 14 -9.58 -3.03 -7.55
N ARG A 15 -10.05 -3.82 -8.52
CA ARG A 15 -9.94 -3.48 -9.93
C ARG A 15 -10.69 -2.17 -10.21
N SER A 16 -10.01 -1.23 -10.84
CA SER A 16 -10.59 0.05 -11.24
C SER A 16 -11.15 0.00 -12.64
N SER A 17 -12.29 0.66 -12.87
CA SER A 17 -12.75 1.00 -14.20
C SER A 17 -11.84 2.08 -14.78
N HIS A 18 -11.44 1.92 -16.02
CA HIS A 18 -10.66 2.91 -16.75
C HIS A 18 -11.61 3.68 -17.67
N VAL A 19 -11.64 4.97 -17.55
CA VAL A 19 -12.35 5.84 -18.49
C VAL A 19 -11.31 6.46 -19.42
N HIS A 20 -11.43 6.20 -20.71
CA HIS A 20 -10.64 6.90 -21.71
C HIS A 20 -11.23 8.30 -21.91
N ARG A 21 -10.55 9.33 -21.46
CA ARG A 21 -10.82 10.72 -21.83
C ARG A 21 -9.60 11.26 -22.55
N ASP A 22 -9.80 11.74 -23.78
CA ASP A 22 -8.81 12.47 -24.59
C ASP A 22 -7.43 11.78 -24.69
N GLY A 23 -7.42 10.45 -24.83
CA GLY A 23 -6.19 9.65 -24.96
C GLY A 23 -5.47 9.36 -23.64
N TRP A 24 -6.01 9.77 -22.50
CA TRP A 24 -5.49 9.49 -21.17
C TRP A 24 -6.34 8.43 -20.46
N ILE A 25 -5.68 7.54 -19.76
CA ILE A 25 -6.37 6.56 -18.88
C ILE A 25 -6.58 7.24 -17.53
N ASP A 26 -7.80 7.69 -17.29
CA ASP A 26 -8.18 8.18 -15.97
C ASP A 26 -8.86 7.05 -15.19
N ALA A 27 -8.37 6.78 -14.00
CA ALA A 27 -8.92 5.73 -13.13
C ALA A 27 -10.08 6.31 -12.32
N ALA A 28 -11.26 6.29 -12.90
CA ALA A 28 -12.46 6.94 -12.36
C ALA A 28 -13.12 6.21 -11.18
N GLY A 29 -12.48 5.23 -10.57
CA GLY A 29 -13.06 4.52 -9.41
C GLY A 29 -12.97 3.00 -9.53
N ILE A 30 -13.65 2.30 -8.64
CA ILE A 30 -13.73 0.83 -8.68
C ILE A 30 -14.80 0.40 -9.67
N THR A 31 -14.55 -0.71 -10.36
CA THR A 31 -15.56 -1.38 -11.18
C THR A 31 -16.70 -1.85 -10.27
N PRO A 32 -17.96 -1.46 -10.52
CA PRO A 32 -19.09 -1.82 -9.65
C PRO A 32 -19.30 -3.32 -9.44
N ALA A 33 -18.81 -4.14 -10.37
CA ALA A 33 -18.91 -5.62 -10.31
C ALA A 33 -17.79 -6.28 -9.47
N GLU A 34 -16.84 -5.51 -8.97
CA GLU A 34 -15.73 -6.04 -8.18
C GLU A 34 -16.19 -6.29 -6.74
N VAL A 35 -16.13 -7.53 -6.30
CA VAL A 35 -16.44 -7.92 -4.92
C VAL A 35 -15.15 -8.23 -4.19
N PRO A 36 -14.88 -7.60 -3.02
CA PRO A 36 -13.71 -7.93 -2.23
C PRO A 36 -13.79 -9.37 -1.71
N PRO A 37 -12.67 -10.10 -1.66
CA PRO A 37 -12.63 -11.44 -1.10
C PRO A 37 -13.13 -11.43 0.36
N PRO A 38 -14.04 -12.35 0.74
CA PRO A 38 -14.63 -12.38 2.10
C PRO A 38 -13.59 -12.43 3.21
N GLU A 39 -12.49 -13.10 2.95
CA GLU A 39 -11.41 -13.18 3.92
C GLU A 39 -10.65 -11.85 4.10
N VAL A 40 -10.59 -10.98 3.09
CA VAL A 40 -10.00 -9.64 3.24
C VAL A 40 -10.95 -8.75 4.03
N VAL A 41 -12.26 -8.85 3.78
CA VAL A 41 -13.29 -8.16 4.57
C VAL A 41 -13.17 -8.57 6.04
N ALA A 42 -13.08 -9.88 6.32
CA ALA A 42 -12.92 -10.40 7.68
C ALA A 42 -11.61 -9.94 8.35
N ASP A 43 -10.52 -9.83 7.60
CA ASP A 43 -9.26 -9.31 8.13
C ASP A 43 -9.38 -7.82 8.49
N VAL A 44 -10.00 -7.01 7.62
CA VAL A 44 -10.22 -5.57 7.86
C VAL A 44 -11.17 -5.34 9.03
N ALA A 45 -12.23 -6.14 9.16
CA ALA A 45 -13.18 -6.03 10.28
C ALA A 45 -12.51 -6.16 11.66
N ARG A 46 -11.38 -6.87 11.74
CA ARG A 46 -10.63 -7.07 12.98
C ARG A 46 -9.58 -6.00 13.26
N THR A 47 -9.41 -5.01 12.37
CA THR A 47 -8.44 -3.93 12.59
C THR A 47 -9.04 -2.79 13.42
N GLY A 48 -8.21 -2.09 14.20
CA GLY A 48 -8.62 -0.95 15.02
C GLY A 48 -8.89 0.30 14.19
N ALA A 49 -8.18 0.51 13.07
CA ALA A 49 -8.37 1.64 12.16
C ALA A 49 -8.30 1.24 10.70
N VAL A 50 -8.91 2.07 9.83
CA VAL A 50 -8.88 1.90 8.37
C VAL A 50 -8.38 3.18 7.73
N VAL A 51 -7.37 3.05 6.88
CA VAL A 51 -6.75 4.14 6.12
C VAL A 51 -6.90 3.88 4.64
N ALA A 52 -7.09 4.92 3.84
CA ALA A 52 -7.08 4.83 2.39
C ALA A 52 -6.26 5.95 1.74
N SER A 53 -5.67 5.64 0.60
CA SER A 53 -5.24 6.68 -0.34
C SER A 53 -6.44 7.53 -0.75
N ASP A 54 -6.23 8.81 -1.01
CA ASP A 54 -7.25 9.73 -1.51
C ASP A 54 -7.63 9.53 -2.98
N MET A 55 -7.06 8.53 -3.64
CA MET A 55 -7.46 8.18 -5.02
C MET A 55 -8.81 7.45 -5.01
N PRO A 56 -9.75 7.78 -5.92
CA PRO A 56 -11.12 7.26 -5.91
C PRO A 56 -11.22 5.74 -5.81
N ARG A 57 -10.33 5.01 -6.50
CA ARG A 57 -10.28 3.54 -6.44
C ARG A 57 -9.90 2.99 -5.06
N ALA A 58 -9.05 3.68 -4.31
CA ALA A 58 -8.67 3.27 -2.97
C ALA A 58 -9.77 3.59 -1.95
N ILE A 59 -10.39 4.77 -2.06
CA ILE A 59 -11.53 5.17 -1.22
C ILE A 59 -12.70 4.19 -1.43
N GLY A 60 -13.06 3.92 -2.68
CA GLY A 60 -14.13 2.98 -2.98
C GLY A 60 -13.83 1.57 -2.44
N SER A 61 -12.57 1.07 -2.59
CA SER A 61 -12.14 -0.21 -2.01
C SER A 61 -12.27 -0.23 -0.49
N ALA A 62 -11.84 0.83 0.18
CA ALA A 62 -11.92 0.92 1.63
C ALA A 62 -13.36 0.90 2.13
N ARG A 63 -14.27 1.61 1.45
CA ARG A 63 -15.71 1.59 1.76
C ARG A 63 -16.35 0.23 1.55
N MET A 64 -15.92 -0.53 0.54
CA MET A 64 -16.40 -1.91 0.33
C MET A 64 -15.89 -2.87 1.41
N LEU A 65 -14.66 -2.66 1.91
CA LEU A 65 -14.07 -3.49 2.96
C LEU A 65 -14.58 -3.13 4.37
N ALA A 66 -15.00 -1.89 4.58
CA ALA A 66 -15.43 -1.36 5.88
C ALA A 66 -16.59 -0.36 5.70
N PRO A 67 -17.79 -0.82 5.28
CA PRO A 67 -18.92 0.07 4.93
C PRO A 67 -19.41 0.92 6.10
N ASP A 68 -19.35 0.39 7.32
CA ASP A 68 -19.90 1.02 8.52
C ASP A 68 -18.81 1.65 9.41
N ARG A 69 -17.61 1.89 8.86
CA ARG A 69 -16.48 2.42 9.63
C ARG A 69 -15.94 3.70 9.03
N ASP A 70 -15.42 4.56 9.89
CA ASP A 70 -14.66 5.71 9.47
C ASP A 70 -13.37 5.30 8.77
N VAL A 71 -13.10 5.93 7.62
CA VAL A 71 -11.91 5.72 6.82
C VAL A 71 -11.08 7.00 6.82
N VAL A 72 -9.87 6.92 7.34
CA VAL A 72 -8.92 8.04 7.29
C VAL A 72 -8.35 8.13 5.88
N VAL A 73 -8.74 9.17 5.14
CA VAL A 73 -8.29 9.39 3.76
C VAL A 73 -7.08 10.32 3.73
N THR A 74 -6.00 9.91 3.04
CA THR A 74 -4.77 10.70 3.01
C THR A 74 -4.05 10.61 1.67
N PRO A 75 -3.51 11.74 1.15
CA PRO A 75 -2.68 11.75 -0.05
C PRO A 75 -1.32 11.06 0.16
N LEU A 76 -0.93 10.83 1.41
CA LEU A 76 0.33 10.17 1.77
C LEU A 76 0.42 8.76 1.18
N MET A 77 -0.74 8.09 0.97
CA MET A 77 -0.85 6.72 0.45
C MET A 77 -1.06 6.64 -1.07
N ARG A 78 -0.91 7.76 -1.83
CA ARG A 78 -1.04 7.77 -3.29
C ARG A 78 -0.06 6.83 -3.97
N GLU A 79 -0.43 6.37 -5.18
CA GLU A 79 0.48 5.60 -6.04
C GLU A 79 1.73 6.41 -6.39
N THR A 80 2.83 5.70 -6.60
CA THR A 80 4.05 6.30 -7.14
C THR A 80 3.82 6.84 -8.54
N LYS A 81 4.42 7.98 -8.85
CA LYS A 81 4.40 8.49 -10.22
C LYS A 81 5.14 7.50 -11.13
N PRO A 82 4.55 7.10 -12.25
CA PRO A 82 5.24 6.24 -13.19
C PRO A 82 6.50 6.94 -13.71
N PRO A 83 7.61 6.23 -13.92
CA PRO A 83 8.85 6.82 -14.43
C PRO A 83 8.78 7.13 -15.94
N VAL A 84 7.60 7.34 -16.48
CA VAL A 84 7.41 7.65 -17.89
C VAL A 84 7.73 9.12 -18.11
N PRO A 85 8.68 9.44 -19.01
CA PRO A 85 8.94 10.81 -19.39
C PRO A 85 7.67 11.43 -20.02
N HIS A 86 7.24 12.58 -19.51
CA HIS A 86 6.03 13.27 -19.98
C HIS A 86 6.09 13.73 -21.46
N TRP A 87 7.29 13.70 -22.06
CA TRP A 87 7.51 14.04 -23.48
C TRP A 87 7.33 12.83 -24.41
N LEU A 88 7.06 11.63 -23.90
CA LEU A 88 6.88 10.41 -24.70
C LEU A 88 5.39 10.23 -25.03
N PRO A 89 4.92 10.63 -26.24
CA PRO A 89 3.53 10.49 -26.63
C PRO A 89 3.23 9.06 -27.05
N LEU A 90 3.24 8.13 -26.12
CA LEU A 90 2.86 6.75 -26.38
C LEU A 90 1.36 6.57 -26.16
N GLN A 91 0.61 6.71 -27.25
CA GLN A 91 -0.76 6.22 -27.29
C GLN A 91 -0.72 4.70 -27.43
N MET A 92 -0.93 3.99 -26.32
CA MET A 92 -0.97 2.54 -26.29
C MET A 92 -2.22 2.03 -25.58
N PRO A 93 -2.77 0.87 -26.02
CA PRO A 93 -3.84 0.21 -25.29
C PRO A 93 -3.39 -0.15 -23.85
N PRO A 94 -4.33 -0.30 -22.90
CA PRO A 94 -4.03 -0.56 -21.47
C PRO A 94 -3.08 -1.73 -21.23
N ASP A 95 -3.18 -2.78 -22.03
CA ASP A 95 -2.31 -3.97 -21.90
C ASP A 95 -0.88 -3.69 -22.38
N GLY A 96 -0.71 -2.83 -23.39
CA GLY A 96 0.60 -2.35 -23.82
C GLY A 96 1.28 -1.53 -22.71
N TRP A 97 0.54 -0.68 -22.02
CA TRP A 97 1.04 0.06 -20.87
C TRP A 97 1.46 -0.85 -19.71
N ARG A 98 0.72 -1.92 -19.44
CA ARG A 98 1.11 -2.90 -18.42
C ARG A 98 2.44 -3.56 -18.74
N LEU A 99 2.67 -3.90 -20.02
CA LEU A 99 3.93 -4.51 -20.47
C LEU A 99 5.10 -3.53 -20.37
N VAL A 100 4.94 -2.31 -20.88
CA VAL A 100 5.97 -1.27 -20.84
C VAL A 100 6.31 -0.88 -19.40
N MET A 101 5.30 -0.67 -18.57
CA MET A 101 5.51 -0.37 -17.16
C MET A 101 6.17 -1.53 -16.42
N GLY A 102 5.80 -2.78 -16.73
CA GLY A 102 6.45 -3.97 -16.19
C GLY A 102 7.92 -4.06 -16.61
N ALA A 103 8.23 -3.78 -17.87
CA ALA A 103 9.60 -3.78 -18.38
C ALA A 103 10.45 -2.64 -17.78
N LEU A 104 9.91 -1.44 -17.70
CA LEU A 104 10.57 -0.28 -17.08
C LEU A 104 10.83 -0.51 -15.58
N TRP A 105 9.88 -1.11 -14.87
CA TRP A 105 10.07 -1.55 -13.49
C TRP A 105 11.15 -2.64 -13.39
N GLY A 106 11.12 -3.62 -14.27
CA GLY A 106 12.14 -4.68 -14.33
C GLY A 106 13.52 -4.12 -14.57
N LEU A 107 13.68 -3.24 -15.56
CA LEU A 107 14.93 -2.55 -15.86
C LEU A 107 15.42 -1.70 -14.67
N ARG A 108 14.52 -1.01 -13.99
CA ARG A 108 14.85 -0.18 -12.83
C ARG A 108 15.28 -1.00 -11.62
N ILE A 109 14.66 -2.17 -11.42
CA ILE A 109 15.10 -3.14 -10.40
C ILE A 109 16.47 -3.70 -10.74
N LEU A 110 16.69 -4.06 -12.03
CA LEU A 110 17.96 -4.62 -12.49
C LEU A 110 19.10 -3.60 -12.53
N SER A 111 18.79 -2.33 -12.82
CA SER A 111 19.79 -1.24 -12.82
C SER A 111 20.11 -0.70 -11.43
N GLY A 112 19.43 -1.19 -10.37
CA GLY A 112 19.63 -0.69 -9.01
C GLY A 112 19.19 0.77 -8.81
N THR A 113 18.49 1.36 -9.81
CA THR A 113 17.99 2.74 -9.70
C THR A 113 16.86 2.79 -8.69
N GLU A 114 17.09 3.46 -7.58
CA GLU A 114 16.09 3.68 -6.54
C GLU A 114 14.90 4.50 -7.06
N ALA A 115 13.76 4.39 -6.38
CA ALA A 115 12.64 5.29 -6.62
C ALA A 115 13.08 6.74 -6.46
N PRO A 116 12.41 7.73 -7.10
CA PRO A 116 12.72 9.13 -6.87
C PRO A 116 12.82 9.43 -5.38
N THR A 117 13.78 10.25 -4.98
CA THR A 117 14.05 10.59 -3.57
C THR A 117 12.80 11.05 -2.83
N ASP A 118 11.93 11.80 -3.52
CA ASP A 118 10.66 12.29 -2.96
C ASP A 118 9.68 11.16 -2.64
N GLU A 119 9.63 10.12 -3.47
CA GLU A 119 8.76 8.96 -3.25
C GLU A 119 9.27 8.09 -2.10
N MET A 120 10.58 7.99 -1.95
CA MET A 120 11.20 7.29 -0.82
C MET A 120 10.98 8.07 0.49
N ALA A 121 11.15 9.39 0.48
CA ALA A 121 10.87 10.25 1.63
C ALA A 121 9.39 10.17 2.03
N ARG A 122 8.48 10.19 1.05
CA ARG A 122 7.04 10.02 1.30
C ARG A 122 6.73 8.64 1.89
N ALA A 123 7.36 7.59 1.40
CA ALA A 123 7.17 6.25 1.93
C ALA A 123 7.71 6.10 3.36
N ALA A 124 8.82 6.77 3.69
CA ALA A 124 9.35 6.82 5.05
C ALA A 124 8.37 7.53 5.99
N THR A 125 7.89 8.73 5.62
CA THR A 125 6.88 9.47 6.38
C THR A 125 5.59 8.64 6.57
N ALA A 126 5.17 7.94 5.52
CA ALA A 126 4.02 7.05 5.57
C ALA A 126 4.21 5.90 6.56
N ALA A 127 5.35 5.22 6.52
CA ALA A 127 5.66 4.13 7.42
C ALA A 127 5.72 4.61 8.88
N ASP A 128 6.40 5.72 9.15
CA ASP A 128 6.51 6.32 10.49
C ASP A 128 5.13 6.71 11.05
N TRP A 129 4.24 7.23 10.21
CA TRP A 129 2.87 7.56 10.62
C TRP A 129 2.03 6.30 10.87
N LEU A 130 2.10 5.31 9.99
CA LEU A 130 1.36 4.07 10.12
C LEU A 130 1.78 3.25 11.36
N THR A 131 3.07 3.27 11.70
CA THR A 131 3.57 2.58 12.89
C THR A 131 3.03 3.21 14.18
N ARG A 132 2.97 4.55 14.25
CA ARG A 132 2.33 5.25 15.37
C ARG A 132 0.83 4.90 15.45
N LEU A 133 0.14 4.97 14.33
CA LEU A 133 -1.29 4.66 14.28
C LEU A 133 -1.57 3.20 14.71
N ALA A 134 -0.70 2.26 14.30
CA ALA A 134 -0.81 0.86 14.71
C ALA A 134 -0.54 0.67 16.21
N SER A 135 0.35 1.46 16.80
CA SER A 135 0.58 1.45 18.25
C SER A 135 -0.63 1.98 19.03
N GLU A 136 -1.33 2.98 18.50
CA GLU A 136 -2.52 3.58 19.11
C GLU A 136 -3.76 2.67 19.00
N HIS A 137 -3.94 2.03 17.86
CA HIS A 137 -5.15 1.24 17.54
C HIS A 137 -4.94 -0.28 17.57
N GLY A 138 -3.75 -0.76 17.91
CA GLY A 138 -3.38 -2.18 17.90
C GLY A 138 -3.20 -2.76 16.49
N SER A 139 -4.04 -2.36 15.53
CA SER A 139 -3.92 -2.82 14.14
C SER A 139 -4.57 -1.84 13.16
N VAL A 140 -4.00 -1.73 11.95
CA VAL A 140 -4.47 -0.81 10.90
C VAL A 140 -4.55 -1.51 9.56
N ALA A 141 -5.66 -1.38 8.86
CA ALA A 141 -5.82 -1.72 7.46
C ALA A 141 -5.55 -0.49 6.58
N VAL A 142 -4.71 -0.64 5.57
CA VAL A 142 -4.29 0.46 4.69
C VAL A 142 -4.59 0.08 3.25
N VAL A 143 -5.57 0.75 2.63
CA VAL A 143 -5.88 0.55 1.21
C VAL A 143 -5.06 1.52 0.36
N THR A 144 -4.15 0.96 -0.41
CA THR A 144 -3.18 1.71 -1.21
C THR A 144 -2.96 1.04 -2.58
N HIS A 145 -1.82 1.23 -3.18
CA HIS A 145 -1.50 0.88 -4.57
C HIS A 145 -0.31 -0.06 -4.66
N GLY A 146 -0.17 -0.71 -5.83
CA GLY A 146 0.80 -1.79 -6.02
C GLY A 146 2.26 -1.38 -5.83
N ALA A 147 2.67 -0.26 -6.42
CA ALA A 147 4.07 0.18 -6.34
C ALA A 147 4.37 0.90 -5.01
N PHE A 148 3.48 1.78 -4.56
CA PHE A 148 3.71 2.53 -3.33
C PHE A 148 3.80 1.64 -2.08
N ARG A 149 2.90 0.63 -1.94
CA ARG A 149 2.99 -0.30 -0.81
C ARG A 149 4.34 -1.04 -0.74
N ARG A 150 5.03 -1.22 -1.90
CA ARG A 150 6.35 -1.85 -1.95
C ARG A 150 7.41 -0.98 -1.26
N LEU A 151 7.35 0.34 -1.48
CA LEU A 151 8.25 1.29 -0.82
C LEU A 151 7.98 1.33 0.69
N VAL A 152 6.71 1.44 1.07
CA VAL A 152 6.30 1.39 2.49
C VAL A 152 6.72 0.08 3.15
N SER A 153 6.52 -1.08 2.49
CA SER A 153 6.88 -2.37 3.06
C SER A 153 8.39 -2.51 3.27
N ARG A 154 9.22 -2.00 2.35
CA ARG A 154 10.68 -1.97 2.51
C ARG A 154 11.04 -1.16 3.76
N ARG A 155 10.46 0.05 3.89
CA ARG A 155 10.72 0.89 5.06
C ARG A 155 10.27 0.25 6.38
N LEU A 156 9.11 -0.43 6.41
CA LEU A 156 8.67 -1.18 7.60
C LEU A 156 9.67 -2.27 7.99
N ILE A 157 10.22 -3.01 7.02
CA ILE A 157 11.25 -4.02 7.27
C ILE A 157 12.51 -3.38 7.85
N ASP A 158 12.97 -2.25 7.28
CA ASP A 158 14.12 -1.48 7.78
C ASP A 158 13.91 -0.99 9.23
N MET A 159 12.65 -0.71 9.60
CA MET A 159 12.24 -0.34 10.96
C MET A 159 12.09 -1.55 11.90
N GLY A 160 12.40 -2.77 11.44
CA GLY A 160 12.34 -3.98 12.23
C GLY A 160 10.98 -4.68 12.26
N TRP A 161 10.00 -4.24 11.42
CA TRP A 161 8.74 -4.94 11.29
C TRP A 161 8.90 -6.24 10.52
N ARG A 162 8.29 -7.29 11.01
CA ARG A 162 8.34 -8.61 10.37
C ARG A 162 7.13 -8.81 9.45
N ALA A 163 7.41 -9.14 8.19
CA ALA A 163 6.36 -9.49 7.25
C ALA A 163 5.82 -10.90 7.53
N GLU A 164 4.50 -11.03 7.59
CA GLU A 164 3.83 -12.33 7.69
C GLU A 164 3.77 -13.02 6.31
N PRO A 165 3.85 -14.37 6.26
CA PRO A 165 3.84 -15.11 5.00
C PRO A 165 2.49 -15.09 4.26
N ARG A 166 1.44 -14.55 4.88
CA ARG A 166 0.08 -14.58 4.34
C ARG A 166 -0.11 -13.64 3.15
N ARG A 167 -0.61 -14.21 2.03
CA ARG A 167 -1.18 -13.54 0.86
C ARG A 167 -0.29 -12.50 0.20
N ARG A 168 0.94 -12.84 -0.05
CA ARG A 168 1.87 -12.02 -0.82
C ARG A 168 1.61 -12.22 -2.32
N GLY A 169 0.65 -11.51 -2.88
CA GLY A 169 0.43 -11.39 -4.31
C GLY A 169 0.60 -9.94 -4.75
N TYR A 170 0.58 -9.72 -6.05
CA TYR A 170 0.52 -8.39 -6.65
C TYR A 170 -0.86 -8.08 -7.22
N ASP A 171 -1.77 -9.02 -7.14
CA ASP A 171 -3.13 -8.86 -7.65
C ASP A 171 -3.94 -7.85 -6.85
N HIS A 172 -5.05 -7.40 -7.43
CA HIS A 172 -6.03 -6.61 -6.71
C HIS A 172 -6.50 -7.37 -5.45
N TRP A 173 -6.82 -6.64 -4.40
CA TRP A 173 -7.19 -7.17 -3.08
C TRP A 173 -6.09 -7.97 -2.36
N SER A 174 -4.88 -8.09 -2.94
CA SER A 174 -3.78 -8.76 -2.24
C SER A 174 -3.39 -8.01 -0.96
N VAL A 175 -3.09 -8.76 0.09
CA VAL A 175 -2.77 -8.24 1.42
C VAL A 175 -1.32 -8.58 1.78
N TRP A 176 -0.56 -7.59 2.20
CA TRP A 176 0.75 -7.76 2.82
C TRP A 176 0.64 -7.37 4.30
N ALA A 177 0.80 -8.35 5.17
CA ALA A 177 0.68 -8.16 6.60
C ALA A 177 2.06 -8.02 7.27
N PHE A 178 2.14 -7.12 8.23
CA PHE A 178 3.34 -6.85 9.02
C PHE A 178 2.96 -6.80 10.50
N VAL A 179 3.86 -7.31 11.34
CA VAL A 179 3.75 -7.23 12.79
C VAL A 179 4.99 -6.54 13.36
N ALA A 180 4.79 -5.73 14.36
CA ALA A 180 5.90 -5.12 15.09
C ALA A 180 6.70 -6.24 15.76
N THR A 181 8.04 -6.18 15.66
CA THR A 181 8.88 -7.05 16.47
C THR A 181 8.98 -6.42 17.86
N PRO A 182 8.79 -7.17 18.93
CA PRO A 182 9.04 -6.65 20.27
C PRO A 182 10.44 -6.08 20.32
N SER A 183 10.57 -4.83 20.79
CA SER A 183 11.89 -4.22 20.97
C SER A 183 12.65 -5.07 22.00
N THR A 184 13.65 -5.80 21.55
CA THR A 184 14.60 -6.50 22.42
C THR A 184 15.60 -5.49 23.02
N SER A 185 15.11 -4.36 23.52
CA SER A 185 15.88 -3.52 24.42
C SER A 185 15.92 -4.20 25.79
N GLY A 186 16.67 -5.29 25.87
CA GLY A 186 17.17 -5.75 27.14
C GLY A 186 18.03 -4.64 27.75
N PRO A 187 18.11 -4.55 29.10
CA PRO A 187 18.93 -3.54 29.76
C PRO A 187 20.37 -3.66 29.24
N ILE A 188 20.92 -2.54 28.79
CA ILE A 188 22.35 -2.45 28.44
C ILE A 188 23.12 -2.90 29.66
N PRO A 189 23.96 -3.96 29.58
CA PRO A 189 24.77 -4.37 30.73
C PRO A 189 25.68 -3.20 31.09
N PRO A 190 25.90 -2.91 32.41
CA PRO A 190 26.77 -1.84 32.81
C PRO A 190 28.19 -2.06 32.28
N PRO A 191 28.92 -1.02 31.92
CA PRO A 191 30.30 -1.12 31.45
C PRO A 191 31.15 -1.80 32.54
N ARG A 192 32.01 -2.74 32.12
CA ARG A 192 32.99 -3.39 32.99
C ARG A 192 34.12 -2.45 33.34
#